data_2bffe4abcac4457d9306e68ae8a11409
#
_entry.id   2bffe4abcac4457d9306e68ae8a11409
#
_cell.length_a   1.000
_cell.length_b   1.000
_cell.length_c   1.000
_cell.angle_alpha   90.00
_cell.angle_beta   90.00
_cell.angle_gamma   90.00
#
_symmetry.space_group_name_H-M   'P 1'
#
loop_
_entity.id
_entity.type
_entity.pdbx_description
1 polymer ?
#
loop_
_entity_poly.entity_id
_entity_poly.type
_entity_poly.pdbx_seq_one_letter_code
_entity_poly.pdbx_strand_id
1 'polypeptide(L)'
;LIVLVVGGAGYVGSHAARALQRHGHEVVIYDNLSTGHARLAAGFELVTGELADIRKLATALRRVDAVMHFAAHAYVGESVENPRKYFHNNVEAGLALLNTCLDSGVRKFIFSSSCAVYGVPLQIPIPEDSPRLPINPYGVSKLFFERALEAYDQAYGLRFASLRYFNAAGADETGDIGEMHDPETHLIPLALEAALGVGPELEIFGADYPTPDGTCLRDYIHVNDLAEAHVSALQYLEQDAGSFAVNLGSGRGTSVKEILDAVAKITGRLVPRRVARRRPGDPPALIADPRRAESLLHWKAERSLEQIVSTAWKWMQRQQASVPCN
;
A
#
# COMPACT_ATOMS: atom_id res chain seq x y z
N LEU A 1 15.96 -16.66 0.70
CA LEU A 1 16.47 -15.47 1.37
C LEU A 1 15.80 -15.27 2.71
N ILE A 2 16.47 -14.52 3.61
CA ILE A 2 15.86 -13.97 4.82
C ILE A 2 15.47 -12.51 4.50
N VAL A 3 14.19 -12.20 4.59
CA VAL A 3 13.64 -10.88 4.25
C VAL A 3 13.09 -10.19 5.49
N LEU A 4 13.58 -8.98 5.79
CA LEU A 4 13.00 -8.14 6.83
C LEU A 4 11.84 -7.33 6.23
N VAL A 5 10.62 -7.56 6.73
CA VAL A 5 9.42 -6.81 6.33
C VAL A 5 9.15 -5.75 7.38
N VAL A 6 9.56 -4.53 7.08
CA VAL A 6 9.38 -3.35 7.94
C VAL A 6 7.99 -2.77 7.73
N GLY A 7 7.19 -2.69 8.79
CA GLY A 7 5.75 -2.42 8.69
C GLY A 7 4.93 -3.67 8.33
N GLY A 8 5.47 -4.85 8.67
CA GLY A 8 4.87 -6.15 8.30
C GLY A 8 3.64 -6.52 9.13
N ALA A 9 3.33 -5.82 10.21
CA ALA A 9 2.09 -5.96 10.97
C ALA A 9 0.96 -5.05 10.44
N GLY A 10 1.22 -4.26 9.38
CA GLY A 10 0.24 -3.47 8.67
C GLY A 10 -0.48 -4.25 7.56
N TYR A 11 -1.45 -3.60 6.90
CA TYR A 11 -2.28 -4.19 5.85
C TYR A 11 -1.46 -4.79 4.70
N VAL A 12 -0.76 -3.98 3.91
CA VAL A 12 0.00 -4.47 2.75
C VAL A 12 1.19 -5.32 3.16
N GLY A 13 1.89 -4.93 4.24
CA GLY A 13 3.07 -5.63 4.73
C GLY A 13 2.79 -7.07 5.17
N SER A 14 1.66 -7.33 5.83
CA SER A 14 1.28 -8.67 6.25
C SER A 14 0.95 -9.61 5.08
N HIS A 15 0.33 -9.09 4.02
CA HIS A 15 0.09 -9.85 2.78
C HIS A 15 1.40 -10.14 2.05
N ALA A 16 2.32 -9.16 1.98
CA ALA A 16 3.65 -9.37 1.41
C ALA A 16 4.46 -10.41 2.19
N ALA A 17 4.41 -10.38 3.54
CA ALA A 17 5.06 -11.38 4.38
C ALA A 17 4.55 -12.80 4.08
N ARG A 18 3.23 -12.98 3.94
CA ARG A 18 2.65 -14.28 3.57
C ARG A 18 3.00 -14.71 2.14
N ALA A 19 3.05 -13.78 1.20
CA ALA A 19 3.49 -14.08 -0.17
C ALA A 19 4.94 -14.56 -0.18
N LEU A 20 5.86 -13.85 0.49
CA LEU A 20 7.26 -14.26 0.65
C LEU A 20 7.38 -15.68 1.23
N GLN A 21 6.64 -15.98 2.28
CA GLN A 21 6.64 -17.31 2.91
C GLN A 21 6.16 -18.41 1.93
N ARG A 22 5.10 -18.14 1.15
CA ARG A 22 4.63 -19.07 0.10
C ARG A 22 5.68 -19.33 -0.97
N HIS A 23 6.53 -18.34 -1.27
CA HIS A 23 7.65 -18.48 -2.21
C HIS A 23 8.94 -19.01 -1.58
N GLY A 24 8.88 -19.51 -0.33
CA GLY A 24 10.01 -20.19 0.33
C GLY A 24 11.04 -19.27 0.95
N HIS A 25 10.74 -17.99 1.14
CA HIS A 25 11.60 -17.07 1.87
C HIS A 25 11.34 -17.16 3.38
N GLU A 26 12.39 -16.97 4.18
CA GLU A 26 12.28 -16.75 5.62
C GLU A 26 11.93 -15.28 5.85
N VAL A 27 10.96 -15.01 6.72
CA VAL A 27 10.45 -13.65 6.95
C VAL A 27 10.59 -13.28 8.42
N VAL A 28 11.18 -12.12 8.66
CA VAL A 28 11.18 -11.44 9.95
C VAL A 28 10.38 -10.15 9.80
N ILE A 29 9.42 -9.92 10.68
CA ILE A 29 8.63 -8.69 10.71
C ILE A 29 9.23 -7.73 11.72
N TYR A 30 9.46 -6.47 11.30
CA TYR A 30 9.84 -5.36 12.16
C TYR A 30 8.73 -4.31 12.15
N ASP A 31 8.11 -4.05 13.29
CA ASP A 31 6.97 -3.15 13.39
C ASP A 31 6.91 -2.51 14.79
N ASN A 32 6.50 -1.25 14.90
CA ASN A 32 6.31 -0.59 16.19
C ASN A 32 4.88 -0.75 16.74
N LEU A 33 3.99 -1.35 15.93
CA LEU A 33 2.57 -1.56 16.24
C LEU A 33 1.77 -0.27 16.49
N SER A 34 2.25 0.88 15.99
CA SER A 34 1.53 2.17 16.13
C SER A 34 0.24 2.21 15.32
N THR A 35 0.24 1.55 14.16
CA THR A 35 -0.93 1.36 13.28
C THR A 35 -1.07 -0.08 12.82
N GLY A 36 -0.03 -0.87 12.99
CA GLY A 36 -0.01 -2.31 12.73
C GLY A 36 -0.62 -3.10 13.89
N HIS A 37 -1.04 -4.33 13.60
CA HIS A 37 -1.67 -5.23 14.56
C HIS A 37 -0.89 -6.53 14.67
N ALA A 38 -0.44 -6.91 15.87
CA ALA A 38 0.34 -8.13 16.12
C ALA A 38 -0.34 -9.41 15.55
N ARG A 39 -1.67 -9.45 15.50
CA ARG A 39 -2.42 -10.58 14.93
C ARG A 39 -2.19 -10.75 13.42
N LEU A 40 -1.90 -9.67 12.66
CA LEU A 40 -1.58 -9.75 11.24
C LEU A 40 -0.18 -10.31 10.99
N ALA A 41 0.71 -10.24 11.99
CA ALA A 41 2.04 -10.83 11.99
C ALA A 41 2.06 -12.27 12.54
N ALA A 42 0.90 -12.86 12.85
CA ALA A 42 0.83 -14.20 13.42
C ALA A 42 1.46 -15.25 12.48
N GLY A 43 2.33 -16.10 13.03
CA GLY A 43 3.08 -17.12 12.28
C GLY A 43 4.47 -16.67 11.81
N PHE A 44 4.87 -15.44 12.09
CA PHE A 44 6.20 -14.89 11.79
C PHE A 44 6.95 -14.47 13.06
N GLU A 45 8.28 -14.41 12.98
CA GLU A 45 9.07 -13.73 13.97
C GLU A 45 8.75 -12.23 13.93
N LEU A 46 8.25 -11.68 15.06
CA LEU A 46 7.91 -10.26 15.20
C LEU A 46 8.89 -9.57 16.13
N VAL A 47 9.66 -8.64 15.58
CA VAL A 47 10.52 -7.74 16.34
C VAL A 47 9.79 -6.41 16.51
N THR A 48 9.26 -6.15 17.70
CA THR A 48 8.58 -4.87 17.99
C THR A 48 9.60 -3.78 18.27
N GLY A 49 9.65 -2.71 17.46
CA GLY A 49 10.63 -1.63 17.62
C GLY A 49 10.40 -0.45 16.69
N GLU A 50 10.95 0.70 17.11
CA GLU A 50 10.99 1.93 16.30
C GLU A 50 12.15 1.91 15.32
N LEU A 51 11.99 2.50 14.13
CA LEU A 51 13.09 2.67 13.17
C LEU A 51 14.22 3.56 13.72
N ALA A 52 13.91 4.42 14.69
CA ALA A 52 14.89 5.25 15.39
C ALA A 52 15.73 4.45 16.40
N ASP A 53 15.33 3.24 16.81
CA ASP A 53 16.15 2.35 17.65
C ASP A 53 17.16 1.59 16.78
N ILE A 54 18.23 2.30 16.42
CA ILE A 54 19.29 1.82 15.53
C ILE A 54 19.92 0.52 16.04
N ARG A 55 20.06 0.33 17.36
CA ARG A 55 20.67 -0.88 17.94
C ARG A 55 19.78 -2.11 17.72
N LYS A 56 18.50 -1.97 17.97
CA LYS A 56 17.51 -3.04 17.76
C LYS A 56 17.38 -3.35 16.28
N LEU A 57 17.29 -2.32 15.43
CA LEU A 57 17.20 -2.44 13.99
C LEU A 57 18.45 -3.15 13.41
N ALA A 58 19.65 -2.75 13.80
CA ALA A 58 20.90 -3.42 13.39
C ALA A 58 20.95 -4.88 13.84
N THR A 59 20.36 -5.21 15.00
CA THR A 59 20.26 -6.59 15.47
C THR A 59 19.32 -7.40 14.58
N ALA A 60 18.17 -6.85 14.19
CA ALA A 60 17.22 -7.50 13.28
C ALA A 60 17.82 -7.70 11.88
N LEU A 61 18.72 -6.81 11.43
CA LEU A 61 19.36 -6.88 10.10
C LEU A 61 20.54 -7.83 9.98
N ARG A 62 21.05 -8.42 11.08
CA ARG A 62 22.31 -9.22 11.06
C ARG A 62 22.31 -10.41 10.09
N ARG A 63 21.19 -10.96 9.74
CA ARG A 63 21.06 -12.17 8.91
C ARG A 63 20.17 -11.93 7.70
N VAL A 64 19.85 -10.67 7.41
CA VAL A 64 18.87 -10.28 6.41
C VAL A 64 19.56 -10.08 5.06
N ASP A 65 19.00 -10.68 4.01
CA ASP A 65 19.46 -10.57 2.63
C ASP A 65 18.79 -9.38 1.89
N ALA A 66 17.55 -9.05 2.26
CA ALA A 66 16.75 -8.00 1.64
C ALA A 66 15.77 -7.36 2.62
N VAL A 67 15.41 -6.11 2.36
CA VAL A 67 14.41 -5.36 3.13
C VAL A 67 13.23 -5.00 2.25
N MET A 68 12.00 -5.21 2.74
CA MET A 68 10.77 -4.65 2.20
C MET A 68 10.22 -3.60 3.18
N HIS A 69 10.10 -2.36 2.73
CA HIS A 69 9.73 -1.23 3.60
C HIS A 69 8.32 -0.72 3.33
N PHE A 70 7.39 -1.06 4.23
CA PHE A 70 5.99 -0.63 4.22
C PHE A 70 5.67 0.39 5.32
N ALA A 71 6.50 0.50 6.36
CA ALA A 71 6.24 1.37 7.50
C ALA A 71 6.18 2.84 7.08
N ALA A 72 4.97 3.40 7.07
CA ALA A 72 4.73 4.79 6.73
C ALA A 72 3.36 5.23 7.25
N HIS A 73 3.23 6.51 7.62
CA HIS A 73 1.91 7.14 7.69
C HIS A 73 1.42 7.40 6.26
N ALA A 74 0.15 7.07 5.94
CA ALA A 74 -0.37 7.04 4.58
C ALA A 74 -1.65 7.87 4.36
N TYR A 75 -2.18 8.53 5.41
CA TYR A 75 -3.39 9.34 5.28
C TYR A 75 -3.09 10.72 4.67
N VAL A 76 -3.54 10.93 3.43
CA VAL A 76 -3.28 12.16 2.67
C VAL A 76 -3.81 13.40 3.41
N GLY A 77 -5.05 13.34 3.91
CA GLY A 77 -5.65 14.45 4.66
C GLY A 77 -4.85 14.81 5.91
N GLU A 78 -4.53 13.82 6.74
CA GLU A 78 -3.71 14.03 7.95
C GLU A 78 -2.32 14.60 7.61
N SER A 79 -1.75 14.23 6.46
CA SER A 79 -0.44 14.75 6.07
C SER A 79 -0.44 16.27 5.86
N VAL A 80 -1.57 16.83 5.41
CA VAL A 80 -1.75 18.28 5.24
C VAL A 80 -1.90 18.99 6.58
N GLU A 81 -2.61 18.36 7.52
CA GLU A 81 -2.84 18.91 8.85
C GLU A 81 -1.61 18.78 9.77
N ASN A 82 -0.87 17.67 9.64
CA ASN A 82 0.31 17.39 10.47
C ASN A 82 1.50 16.91 9.64
N PRO A 83 2.11 17.75 8.80
CA PRO A 83 3.23 17.38 7.95
C PRO A 83 4.48 16.92 8.73
N ARG A 84 4.68 17.46 9.95
CA ARG A 84 5.80 17.08 10.81
C ARG A 84 5.81 15.58 11.13
N LYS A 85 4.64 15.01 11.44
CA LYS A 85 4.47 13.57 11.70
C LYS A 85 4.94 12.73 10.50
N TYR A 86 4.58 13.16 9.29
CA TYR A 86 4.92 12.47 8.05
C TYR A 86 6.40 12.56 7.72
N PHE A 87 7.02 13.73 7.82
CA PHE A 87 8.44 13.86 7.54
C PHE A 87 9.30 13.16 8.59
N HIS A 88 8.94 13.22 9.86
CA HIS A 88 9.65 12.50 10.91
C HIS A 88 9.60 10.98 10.69
N ASN A 89 8.43 10.41 10.46
CA ASN A 89 8.29 8.96 10.29
C ASN A 89 8.74 8.48 8.91
N ASN A 90 8.21 9.09 7.83
CA ASN A 90 8.42 8.53 6.49
C ASN A 90 9.79 8.91 5.90
N VAL A 91 10.41 10.00 6.36
CA VAL A 91 11.69 10.47 5.82
C VAL A 91 12.81 10.24 6.81
N GLU A 92 12.77 10.86 7.97
CA GLU A 92 13.87 10.80 8.94
C GLU A 92 14.10 9.36 9.44
N ALA A 93 13.07 8.67 9.92
CA ALA A 93 13.17 7.30 10.36
C ALA A 93 13.45 6.31 9.19
N GLY A 94 12.92 6.59 8.00
CA GLY A 94 13.24 5.84 6.79
C GLY A 94 14.71 5.94 6.38
N LEU A 95 15.33 7.13 6.48
CA LEU A 95 16.78 7.31 6.24
C LEU A 95 17.61 6.57 7.28
N ALA A 96 17.17 6.54 8.55
CA ALA A 96 17.83 5.74 9.58
C ALA A 96 17.83 4.24 9.22
N LEU A 97 16.71 3.73 8.67
CA LEU A 97 16.64 2.36 8.13
C LEU A 97 17.63 2.15 6.99
N LEU A 98 17.70 3.04 5.99
CA LEU A 98 18.65 2.91 4.86
C LEU A 98 20.10 2.89 5.31
N ASN A 99 20.49 3.78 6.21
CA ASN A 99 21.84 3.82 6.77
C ASN A 99 22.16 2.51 7.49
N THR A 100 21.24 2.02 8.33
CA THR A 100 21.45 0.77 9.07
C THR A 100 21.52 -0.45 8.14
N CYS A 101 20.77 -0.46 7.03
CA CYS A 101 20.89 -1.48 5.98
C CYS A 101 22.30 -1.49 5.38
N LEU A 102 22.83 -0.31 5.00
CA LEU A 102 24.21 -0.20 4.47
C LEU A 102 25.26 -0.70 5.46
N ASP A 103 25.18 -0.27 6.71
CA ASP A 103 26.12 -0.65 7.77
C ASP A 103 26.05 -2.15 8.07
N SER A 104 24.89 -2.78 7.90
CA SER A 104 24.66 -4.22 8.07
C SER A 104 24.97 -5.05 6.82
N GLY A 105 25.36 -4.44 5.71
CA GLY A 105 25.69 -5.12 4.46
C GLY A 105 24.48 -5.49 3.59
N VAL A 106 23.27 -5.09 3.95
CA VAL A 106 22.05 -5.32 3.13
C VAL A 106 22.09 -4.40 1.91
N ARG A 107 21.90 -4.99 0.71
CA ARG A 107 22.01 -4.27 -0.58
C ARG A 107 20.78 -4.39 -1.47
N LYS A 108 19.72 -5.07 -1.02
CA LYS A 108 18.46 -5.21 -1.75
C LYS A 108 17.32 -4.57 -0.95
N PHE A 109 16.66 -3.57 -1.55
CA PHE A 109 15.65 -2.77 -0.87
C PHE A 109 14.39 -2.60 -1.73
N ILE A 110 13.26 -3.10 -1.28
CA ILE A 110 11.97 -2.93 -1.93
C ILE A 110 11.18 -1.88 -1.17
N PHE A 111 10.78 -0.83 -1.85
CA PHE A 111 10.11 0.33 -1.26
C PHE A 111 8.65 0.42 -1.68
N SER A 112 7.77 0.44 -0.71
CA SER A 112 6.35 0.78 -0.83
C SER A 112 6.21 2.28 -1.16
N SER A 113 6.27 2.62 -2.45
CA SER A 113 6.01 3.97 -2.94
C SER A 113 4.52 4.15 -3.25
N SER A 114 4.14 5.24 -3.91
CA SER A 114 2.74 5.58 -4.13
C SER A 114 2.56 6.39 -5.42
N CYS A 115 1.39 6.28 -6.06
CA CYS A 115 0.98 7.18 -7.14
C CYS A 115 0.89 8.65 -6.70
N ALA A 116 0.83 8.93 -5.40
CA ALA A 116 0.82 10.30 -4.87
C ALA A 116 2.08 11.11 -5.24
N VAL A 117 3.17 10.46 -5.67
CA VAL A 117 4.37 11.14 -6.18
C VAL A 117 4.12 11.93 -7.47
N TYR A 118 3.09 11.59 -8.23
CA TYR A 118 2.75 12.27 -9.49
C TYR A 118 1.95 13.56 -9.29
N GLY A 119 1.21 13.67 -8.18
CA GLY A 119 0.28 14.79 -7.95
C GLY A 119 -0.90 14.77 -8.92
N VAL A 120 -1.13 15.87 -9.65
CA VAL A 120 -2.16 15.95 -10.70
C VAL A 120 -1.57 15.50 -12.02
N PRO A 121 -1.98 14.34 -12.55
CA PRO A 121 -1.37 13.78 -13.76
C PRO A 121 -1.75 14.58 -15.01
N LEU A 122 -0.81 14.70 -15.95
CA LEU A 122 -1.02 15.35 -17.25
C LEU A 122 -1.70 14.43 -18.26
N GLN A 123 -1.56 13.13 -18.09
CA GLN A 123 -2.17 12.09 -18.93
C GLN A 123 -2.61 10.88 -18.14
N ILE A 124 -3.57 10.15 -18.66
CA ILE A 124 -4.12 8.93 -18.11
C ILE A 124 -4.27 7.90 -19.23
N PRO A 125 -3.80 6.65 -19.02
CA PRO A 125 -3.10 6.11 -17.85
C PRO A 125 -1.75 6.80 -17.59
N ILE A 126 -1.30 6.81 -16.31
CA ILE A 126 -0.08 7.50 -15.84
C ILE A 126 1.13 6.61 -16.06
N PRO A 127 2.07 6.92 -16.96
CA PRO A 127 3.32 6.15 -17.10
C PRO A 127 4.38 6.61 -16.08
N GLU A 128 5.43 5.80 -15.88
CA GLU A 128 6.46 6.04 -14.87
C GLU A 128 7.36 7.27 -15.17
N ASP A 129 7.46 7.70 -16.41
CA ASP A 129 8.17 8.90 -16.85
C ASP A 129 7.38 10.19 -16.69
N SER A 130 6.12 10.11 -16.22
CA SER A 130 5.32 11.28 -15.85
C SER A 130 6.05 12.16 -14.84
N PRO A 131 5.88 13.49 -14.91
CA PRO A 131 6.44 14.40 -13.91
C PRO A 131 6.01 14.02 -12.50
N ARG A 132 6.99 13.95 -11.59
CA ARG A 132 6.75 13.67 -10.16
C ARG A 132 6.62 15.00 -9.42
N LEU A 133 5.37 15.49 -9.28
CA LEU A 133 5.03 16.79 -8.70
C LEU A 133 3.94 16.60 -7.60
N PRO A 134 4.29 16.00 -6.46
CA PRO A 134 3.33 15.72 -5.39
C PRO A 134 2.71 16.99 -4.85
N ILE A 135 1.40 16.93 -4.52
CA ILE A 135 0.60 18.08 -4.06
C ILE A 135 0.27 18.03 -2.56
N ASN A 136 0.79 17.05 -1.85
CA ASN A 136 0.59 16.90 -0.40
C ASN A 136 1.85 16.34 0.27
N PRO A 137 2.02 16.55 1.59
CA PRO A 137 3.21 16.11 2.33
C PRO A 137 3.46 14.61 2.31
N TYR A 138 2.41 13.77 2.23
CA TYR A 138 2.57 12.33 2.06
C TYR A 138 3.29 12.01 0.74
N GLY A 139 2.79 12.52 -0.40
CA GLY A 139 3.42 12.33 -1.71
C GLY A 139 4.84 12.88 -1.75
N VAL A 140 5.09 14.05 -1.12
CA VAL A 140 6.44 14.63 -0.98
C VAL A 140 7.36 13.69 -0.21
N SER A 141 6.91 13.09 0.90
CA SER A 141 7.70 12.16 1.69
C SER A 141 8.09 10.90 0.91
N LYS A 142 7.15 10.35 0.10
CA LYS A 142 7.41 9.20 -0.77
C LYS A 142 8.40 9.54 -1.87
N LEU A 143 8.24 10.68 -2.54
CA LEU A 143 9.17 11.13 -3.58
C LEU A 143 10.57 11.39 -3.02
N PHE A 144 10.67 12.01 -1.83
CA PHE A 144 11.95 12.24 -1.17
C PHE A 144 12.69 10.90 -0.96
N PHE A 145 11.98 9.88 -0.49
CA PHE A 145 12.57 8.58 -0.24
C PHE A 145 13.01 7.87 -1.55
N GLU A 146 12.25 7.99 -2.64
CA GLU A 146 12.69 7.52 -3.96
C GLU A 146 14.01 8.19 -4.39
N ARG A 147 14.12 9.50 -4.19
CA ARG A 147 15.36 10.24 -4.49
C ARG A 147 16.54 9.82 -3.63
N ALA A 148 16.29 9.53 -2.36
CA ALA A 148 17.33 8.98 -1.49
C ALA A 148 17.79 7.61 -2.00
N LEU A 149 16.88 6.71 -2.38
CA LEU A 149 17.22 5.40 -2.95
C LEU A 149 18.03 5.52 -4.24
N GLU A 150 17.67 6.43 -5.16
CA GLU A 150 18.43 6.72 -6.38
C GLU A 150 19.88 7.13 -6.04
N ALA A 151 20.06 8.01 -5.05
CA ALA A 151 21.39 8.45 -4.61
C ALA A 151 22.19 7.35 -3.93
N TYR A 152 21.54 6.51 -3.11
CA TYR A 152 22.19 5.39 -2.41
C TYR A 152 22.59 4.26 -3.37
N ASP A 153 21.81 4.00 -4.41
CA ASP A 153 22.20 3.08 -5.46
C ASP A 153 23.45 3.56 -6.18
N GLN A 154 23.47 4.82 -6.59
CA GLN A 154 24.58 5.40 -7.32
C GLN A 154 25.87 5.44 -6.47
N ALA A 155 25.78 5.80 -5.20
CA ALA A 155 26.94 5.99 -4.33
C ALA A 155 27.44 4.70 -3.69
N TYR A 156 26.55 3.78 -3.34
CA TYR A 156 26.84 2.62 -2.49
C TYR A 156 26.43 1.29 -3.09
N GLY A 157 25.82 1.28 -4.27
CA GLY A 157 25.34 0.05 -4.91
C GLY A 157 24.17 -0.62 -4.18
N LEU A 158 23.37 0.16 -3.42
CA LEU A 158 22.14 -0.35 -2.81
C LEU A 158 21.08 -0.49 -3.89
N ARG A 159 20.81 -1.70 -4.35
CA ARG A 159 19.81 -1.99 -5.38
C ARG A 159 18.41 -1.83 -4.83
N PHE A 160 17.52 -1.16 -5.55
CA PHE A 160 16.17 -0.91 -5.08
C PHE A 160 15.08 -1.14 -6.14
N ALA A 161 13.88 -1.43 -5.64
CA ALA A 161 12.63 -1.40 -6.41
C ALA A 161 11.65 -0.44 -5.72
N SER A 162 11.28 0.66 -6.39
CA SER A 162 10.22 1.56 -5.93
C SER A 162 8.89 1.17 -6.58
N LEU A 163 7.97 0.63 -5.79
CA LEU A 163 6.69 0.14 -6.26
C LEU A 163 5.62 1.20 -6.00
N ARG A 164 5.20 1.93 -7.04
CA ARG A 164 4.20 3.01 -6.98
C ARG A 164 2.82 2.44 -7.20
N TYR A 165 2.18 1.99 -6.14
CA TYR A 165 0.82 1.49 -6.26
C TYR A 165 -0.25 2.55 -6.03
N PHE A 166 -1.44 2.24 -6.52
CA PHE A 166 -2.61 3.10 -6.50
C PHE A 166 -3.47 2.73 -5.28
N ASN A 167 -4.65 2.19 -5.47
CA ASN A 167 -5.53 1.89 -4.34
C ASN A 167 -5.49 0.39 -4.00
N ALA A 168 -4.66 0.00 -3.05
CA ALA A 168 -4.69 -1.35 -2.50
C ALA A 168 -6.05 -1.62 -1.85
N ALA A 169 -6.64 -2.78 -2.13
CA ALA A 169 -7.96 -3.13 -1.62
C ALA A 169 -8.15 -4.65 -1.55
N GLY A 170 -9.20 -5.09 -0.86
CA GLY A 170 -9.48 -6.50 -0.66
C GLY A 170 -8.84 -7.07 0.61
N ALA A 171 -8.84 -8.38 0.70
CA ALA A 171 -8.25 -9.11 1.81
C ALA A 171 -7.72 -10.47 1.33
N ASP A 172 -7.05 -11.21 2.19
CA ASP A 172 -6.65 -12.58 1.87
C ASP A 172 -7.86 -13.46 1.56
N GLU A 173 -7.72 -14.35 0.60
CA GLU A 173 -8.81 -15.22 0.15
C GLU A 173 -9.32 -16.17 1.24
N THR A 174 -8.47 -16.51 2.22
CA THR A 174 -8.89 -17.27 3.40
C THR A 174 -9.73 -16.42 4.34
N GLY A 175 -9.55 -15.09 4.32
CA GLY A 175 -10.15 -14.13 5.24
C GLY A 175 -9.46 -14.10 6.61
N ASP A 176 -8.19 -14.49 6.71
CA ASP A 176 -7.43 -14.49 7.96
C ASP A 176 -6.71 -13.16 8.21
N ILE A 177 -6.36 -12.45 7.14
CA ILE A 177 -5.79 -11.11 7.18
C ILE A 177 -6.50 -10.19 6.20
N GLY A 178 -6.53 -8.91 6.52
CA GLY A 178 -7.15 -7.87 5.70
C GLY A 178 -6.88 -6.48 6.28
N GLU A 179 -7.56 -5.50 5.75
CA GLU A 179 -7.43 -4.11 6.14
C GLU A 179 -8.01 -3.85 7.54
N MET A 180 -7.24 -3.13 8.36
CA MET A 180 -7.59 -2.78 9.75
C MET A 180 -7.01 -1.41 10.08
N HIS A 181 -7.61 -0.37 9.59
CA HIS A 181 -7.23 0.99 9.93
C HIS A 181 -8.13 1.58 11.02
N ASP A 182 -7.56 2.40 11.88
CA ASP A 182 -8.28 3.20 12.87
C ASP A 182 -7.67 4.61 12.92
N PRO A 183 -8.41 5.64 12.45
CA PRO A 183 -9.72 5.55 11.77
C PRO A 183 -9.62 4.94 10.36
N GLU A 184 -10.71 4.27 9.91
CA GLU A 184 -10.83 3.82 8.53
C GLU A 184 -11.18 5.00 7.61
N THR A 185 -10.50 5.07 6.45
CA THR A 185 -10.68 6.17 5.49
C THR A 185 -10.84 5.70 4.04
N HIS A 186 -10.67 4.41 3.77
CA HIS A 186 -10.73 3.85 2.43
C HIS A 186 -12.17 3.49 2.03
N LEU A 187 -12.47 3.70 0.75
CA LEU A 187 -13.83 3.63 0.22
C LEU A 187 -14.49 2.27 0.42
N ILE A 188 -13.79 1.17 0.10
CA ILE A 188 -14.40 -0.17 0.13
C ILE A 188 -14.77 -0.60 1.56
N PRO A 189 -13.87 -0.51 2.56
CA PRO A 189 -14.25 -0.78 3.95
C PRO A 189 -15.42 0.10 4.43
N LEU A 190 -15.37 1.42 4.20
CA LEU A 190 -16.44 2.33 4.59
C LEU A 190 -17.78 2.00 3.92
N ALA A 191 -17.77 1.62 2.64
CA ALA A 191 -18.97 1.21 1.93
C ALA A 191 -19.56 -0.10 2.51
N LEU A 192 -18.71 -1.04 2.89
CA LEU A 192 -19.12 -2.29 3.54
C LEU A 192 -19.67 -2.04 4.94
N GLU A 193 -19.06 -1.17 5.74
CA GLU A 193 -19.57 -0.76 7.06
C GLU A 193 -20.94 -0.07 6.95
N ALA A 194 -21.10 0.84 5.99
CA ALA A 194 -22.38 1.49 5.74
C ALA A 194 -23.46 0.49 5.30
N ALA A 195 -23.11 -0.47 4.43
CA ALA A 195 -24.03 -1.55 4.00
C ALA A 195 -24.45 -2.48 5.17
N LEU A 196 -23.56 -2.66 6.15
CA LEU A 196 -23.88 -3.41 7.39
C LEU A 196 -24.70 -2.59 8.39
N GLY A 197 -24.73 -1.27 8.27
CA GLY A 197 -25.35 -0.37 9.25
C GLY A 197 -24.54 -0.22 10.55
N VAL A 198 -23.24 -0.53 10.52
CA VAL A 198 -22.32 -0.34 11.66
C VAL A 198 -21.48 0.93 11.54
N GLY A 199 -21.42 1.52 10.33
CA GLY A 199 -20.78 2.79 10.05
C GLY A 199 -21.78 3.89 9.70
N PRO A 200 -21.31 5.13 9.54
CA PRO A 200 -22.14 6.25 9.09
C PRO A 200 -22.55 6.08 7.62
N GLU A 201 -23.50 6.93 7.18
CA GLU A 201 -23.83 7.08 5.77
C GLU A 201 -22.58 7.51 4.98
N LEU A 202 -22.31 6.82 3.85
CA LEU A 202 -21.11 7.07 3.05
C LEU A 202 -21.18 8.43 2.34
N GLU A 203 -20.12 9.22 2.42
CA GLU A 203 -20.00 10.47 1.67
C GLU A 203 -19.33 10.25 0.31
N ILE A 204 -20.04 10.62 -0.77
CA ILE A 204 -19.48 10.70 -2.12
C ILE A 204 -18.97 12.11 -2.36
N PHE A 205 -17.65 12.30 -2.36
CA PHE A 205 -17.01 13.60 -2.50
C PHE A 205 -16.99 14.09 -3.95
N GLY A 206 -18.10 14.72 -4.39
CA GLY A 206 -18.32 15.21 -5.74
C GLY A 206 -19.05 14.20 -6.63
N ALA A 207 -20.02 14.71 -7.38
CA ALA A 207 -20.80 13.96 -8.35
C ALA A 207 -20.88 14.68 -9.71
N ASP A 208 -19.93 15.60 -9.94
CA ASP A 208 -19.86 16.50 -11.09
C ASP A 208 -18.46 16.52 -11.74
N TYR A 209 -17.64 15.46 -11.50
CA TYR A 209 -16.37 15.27 -12.19
C TYR A 209 -16.58 15.00 -13.69
N PRO A 210 -15.62 15.36 -14.58
CA PRO A 210 -15.68 15.04 -16.00
C PRO A 210 -15.36 13.55 -16.24
N THR A 211 -16.17 12.67 -15.70
CA THR A 211 -16.11 11.20 -15.76
C THR A 211 -17.45 10.63 -16.18
N PRO A 212 -17.56 9.39 -16.63
CA PRO A 212 -18.80 8.85 -17.18
C PRO A 212 -20.02 8.93 -16.26
N ASP A 213 -19.83 8.84 -14.95
CA ASP A 213 -20.93 8.87 -13.96
C ASP A 213 -20.86 10.07 -13.00
N GLY A 214 -19.91 10.97 -13.22
CA GLY A 214 -19.70 12.18 -12.43
C GLY A 214 -18.90 11.97 -11.14
N THR A 215 -18.54 10.73 -10.76
CA THR A 215 -17.69 10.44 -9.60
C THR A 215 -16.24 10.21 -10.01
N CYS A 216 -15.28 10.39 -9.10
CA CYS A 216 -13.86 10.21 -9.43
C CYS A 216 -13.53 8.76 -9.77
N LEU A 217 -12.53 8.57 -10.65
CA LEU A 217 -12.00 7.26 -11.04
C LEU A 217 -10.70 6.97 -10.28
N ARG A 218 -10.59 5.76 -9.73
CA ARG A 218 -9.39 5.25 -9.09
C ARG A 218 -9.06 3.86 -9.60
N ASP A 219 -7.78 3.53 -9.62
CA ASP A 219 -7.29 2.21 -9.97
C ASP A 219 -7.17 1.38 -8.71
N TYR A 220 -8.04 0.38 -8.56
CA TYR A 220 -8.04 -0.55 -7.43
C TYR A 220 -7.28 -1.81 -7.80
N ILE A 221 -6.37 -2.19 -6.91
CA ILE A 221 -5.55 -3.38 -7.03
C ILE A 221 -5.78 -4.29 -5.82
N HIS A 222 -5.99 -5.56 -6.07
CA HIS A 222 -6.15 -6.53 -5.00
C HIS A 222 -4.84 -6.66 -4.21
N VAL A 223 -4.92 -6.63 -2.88
CA VAL A 223 -3.74 -6.65 -2.00
C VAL A 223 -2.88 -7.90 -2.19
N ASN A 224 -3.47 -9.05 -2.57
CA ASN A 224 -2.69 -10.25 -2.90
C ASN A 224 -1.93 -10.11 -4.23
N ASP A 225 -2.51 -9.46 -5.26
CA ASP A 225 -1.77 -9.16 -6.50
C ASP A 225 -0.61 -8.21 -6.20
N LEU A 226 -0.84 -7.23 -5.35
CA LEU A 226 0.20 -6.32 -4.91
C LEU A 226 1.32 -7.05 -4.14
N ALA A 227 0.96 -7.99 -3.26
CA ALA A 227 1.93 -8.80 -2.53
C ALA A 227 2.81 -9.66 -3.48
N GLU A 228 2.21 -10.26 -4.51
CA GLU A 228 2.96 -11.01 -5.53
C GLU A 228 3.90 -10.08 -6.34
N ALA A 229 3.50 -8.83 -6.62
CA ALA A 229 4.38 -7.86 -7.26
C ALA A 229 5.64 -7.56 -6.44
N HIS A 230 5.53 -7.53 -5.11
CA HIS A 230 6.68 -7.34 -4.22
C HIS A 230 7.64 -8.54 -4.27
N VAL A 231 7.10 -9.76 -4.36
CA VAL A 231 7.92 -10.98 -4.55
C VAL A 231 8.63 -10.95 -5.90
N SER A 232 7.91 -10.61 -6.99
CA SER A 232 8.51 -10.48 -8.32
C SER A 232 9.61 -9.41 -8.36
N ALA A 233 9.42 -8.28 -7.63
CA ALA A 233 10.44 -7.25 -7.51
C ALA A 233 11.69 -7.74 -6.77
N LEU A 234 11.55 -8.56 -5.72
CA LEU A 234 12.67 -9.19 -5.04
C LEU A 234 13.42 -10.13 -5.98
N GLN A 235 12.71 -11.00 -6.69
CA GLN A 235 13.29 -11.94 -7.66
C GLN A 235 14.06 -11.20 -8.77
N TYR A 236 13.55 -10.06 -9.23
CA TYR A 236 14.26 -9.22 -10.20
C TYR A 236 15.58 -8.67 -9.62
N LEU A 237 15.57 -8.17 -8.38
CA LEU A 237 16.79 -7.68 -7.73
C LEU A 237 17.80 -8.79 -7.42
N GLU A 238 17.36 -10.05 -7.30
CA GLU A 238 18.27 -11.20 -7.12
C GLU A 238 19.10 -11.49 -8.37
N GLN A 239 18.62 -11.09 -9.55
CA GLN A 239 19.29 -11.28 -10.84
C GLN A 239 20.32 -10.18 -11.16
N ASP A 240 20.63 -9.28 -10.22
CA ASP A 240 21.50 -8.11 -10.43
C ASP A 240 21.11 -7.21 -11.62
N ALA A 241 19.84 -7.20 -11.96
CA ALA A 241 19.31 -6.52 -13.15
C ALA A 241 19.16 -4.99 -12.99
N GLY A 242 19.67 -4.41 -11.88
CA GLY A 242 19.66 -2.97 -11.61
C GLY A 242 18.44 -2.50 -10.83
N SER A 243 18.45 -1.24 -10.43
CA SER A 243 17.36 -0.60 -9.68
C SER A 243 16.29 -0.06 -10.60
N PHE A 244 15.05 0.00 -10.12
CA PHE A 244 13.92 0.45 -10.93
C PHE A 244 12.78 1.05 -10.10
N ALA A 245 11.86 1.74 -10.81
CA ALA A 245 10.56 2.12 -10.30
C ALA A 245 9.48 1.69 -11.29
N VAL A 246 8.35 1.16 -10.79
CA VAL A 246 7.20 0.75 -11.60
C VAL A 246 5.88 1.13 -10.94
N ASN A 247 4.88 1.37 -11.76
CA ASN A 247 3.51 1.51 -11.34
C ASN A 247 2.87 0.14 -11.14
N LEU A 248 2.17 -0.03 -10.03
CA LEU A 248 1.36 -1.21 -9.77
C LEU A 248 -0.11 -0.81 -9.72
N GLY A 249 -0.84 -1.20 -10.72
CA GLY A 249 -2.27 -0.99 -10.89
C GLY A 249 -2.85 -1.98 -11.88
N SER A 250 -4.16 -1.96 -12.03
CA SER A 250 -4.89 -2.79 -13.01
C SER A 250 -4.93 -2.16 -14.40
N GLY A 251 -4.60 -0.86 -14.52
CA GLY A 251 -4.79 -0.06 -15.73
C GLY A 251 -6.26 0.28 -15.99
N ARG A 252 -7.16 0.01 -15.05
CA ARG A 252 -8.61 0.28 -15.14
C ARG A 252 -9.04 1.29 -14.11
N GLY A 253 -9.73 2.33 -14.55
CA GLY A 253 -10.39 3.27 -13.66
C GLY A 253 -11.73 2.72 -13.21
N THR A 254 -11.94 2.63 -11.92
CA THR A 254 -13.22 2.27 -11.31
C THR A 254 -13.79 3.47 -10.58
N SER A 255 -15.05 3.79 -10.84
CA SER A 255 -15.74 4.93 -10.22
C SER A 255 -16.24 4.59 -8.81
N VAL A 256 -16.55 5.64 -8.04
CA VAL A 256 -17.17 5.43 -6.71
C VAL A 256 -18.50 4.69 -6.85
N LYS A 257 -19.33 5.01 -7.85
CA LYS A 257 -20.62 4.34 -8.06
C LYS A 257 -20.44 2.87 -8.41
N GLU A 258 -19.48 2.52 -9.27
CA GLU A 258 -19.18 1.11 -9.61
C GLU A 258 -18.75 0.31 -8.37
N ILE A 259 -17.99 0.92 -7.45
CA ILE A 259 -17.67 0.28 -6.15
C ILE A 259 -18.94 0.01 -5.34
N LEU A 260 -19.83 1.00 -5.23
CA LEU A 260 -21.06 0.85 -4.46
C LEU A 260 -22.00 -0.19 -5.06
N ASP A 261 -22.07 -0.27 -6.38
CA ASP A 261 -22.85 -1.29 -7.09
C ASP A 261 -22.28 -2.70 -6.87
N ALA A 262 -20.94 -2.83 -6.88
CA ALA A 262 -20.26 -4.09 -6.55
C ALA A 262 -20.52 -4.51 -5.10
N VAL A 263 -20.44 -3.57 -4.14
CA VAL A 263 -20.77 -3.82 -2.73
C VAL A 263 -22.23 -4.28 -2.60
N ALA A 264 -23.16 -3.58 -3.22
CA ALA A 264 -24.58 -3.95 -3.17
C ALA A 264 -24.84 -5.35 -3.77
N LYS A 265 -24.19 -5.67 -4.89
CA LYS A 265 -24.28 -6.99 -5.55
C LYS A 265 -23.77 -8.12 -4.67
N ILE A 266 -22.62 -7.92 -4.00
CA ILE A 266 -21.95 -8.97 -3.21
C ILE A 266 -22.61 -9.15 -1.85
N THR A 267 -22.99 -8.05 -1.19
CA THR A 267 -23.59 -8.11 0.16
C THR A 267 -25.09 -8.36 0.15
N GLY A 268 -25.77 -8.13 -0.98
CA GLY A 268 -27.22 -8.10 -1.08
C GLY A 268 -27.86 -6.89 -0.38
N ARG A 269 -27.07 -5.86 -0.03
CA ARG A 269 -27.51 -4.69 0.75
C ARG A 269 -27.15 -3.41 0.01
N LEU A 270 -28.09 -2.45 -0.01
CA LEU A 270 -27.80 -1.11 -0.52
C LEU A 270 -26.85 -0.37 0.43
N VAL A 271 -25.94 0.41 -0.13
CA VAL A 271 -25.04 1.27 0.64
C VAL A 271 -25.73 2.61 0.90
N PRO A 272 -26.09 2.96 2.15
CA PRO A 272 -26.55 4.31 2.50
C PRO A 272 -25.49 5.33 2.11
N ARG A 273 -25.87 6.37 1.34
CA ARG A 273 -24.92 7.32 0.78
C ARG A 273 -25.52 8.71 0.55
N ARG A 274 -24.68 9.74 0.71
CA ARG A 274 -25.01 11.13 0.36
C ARG A 274 -23.89 11.76 -0.46
N VAL A 275 -24.23 12.74 -1.28
CA VAL A 275 -23.24 13.53 -2.04
C VAL A 275 -22.73 14.67 -1.16
N ALA A 276 -21.42 14.79 -1.05
CA ALA A 276 -20.72 15.87 -0.39
C ALA A 276 -19.92 16.72 -1.39
N ARG A 277 -19.38 17.86 -0.96
CA ARG A 277 -18.51 18.70 -1.79
C ARG A 277 -17.22 17.96 -2.15
N ARG A 278 -16.66 18.24 -3.33
CA ARG A 278 -15.36 17.72 -3.74
C ARG A 278 -14.28 18.00 -2.69
N ARG A 279 -13.38 17.07 -2.48
CA ARG A 279 -12.17 17.32 -1.70
C ARG A 279 -11.25 18.25 -2.50
N PRO A 280 -10.70 19.31 -1.90
CA PRO A 280 -9.73 20.19 -2.58
C PRO A 280 -8.53 19.40 -3.10
N GLY A 281 -8.17 19.63 -4.35
CA GLY A 281 -7.01 18.98 -4.98
C GLY A 281 -7.21 17.52 -5.40
N ASP A 282 -8.41 16.96 -5.27
CA ASP A 282 -8.66 15.58 -5.67
C ASP A 282 -8.82 15.49 -7.22
N PRO A 283 -7.92 14.78 -7.94
CA PRO A 283 -8.00 14.70 -9.39
C PRO A 283 -9.17 13.81 -9.84
N PRO A 284 -9.77 14.11 -11.01
CA PRO A 284 -10.91 13.33 -11.53
C PRO A 284 -10.57 11.86 -11.76
N ALA A 285 -9.33 11.55 -12.12
CA ALA A 285 -8.91 10.18 -12.38
C ALA A 285 -7.44 9.97 -11.99
N LEU A 286 -7.15 8.81 -11.38
CA LEU A 286 -5.81 8.30 -11.12
C LEU A 286 -5.78 6.82 -11.52
N ILE A 287 -5.14 6.53 -12.67
CA ILE A 287 -5.12 5.20 -13.29
C ILE A 287 -3.68 4.91 -13.72
N ALA A 288 -3.15 3.76 -13.35
CA ALA A 288 -1.80 3.32 -13.70
C ALA A 288 -1.67 2.97 -15.19
N ASP A 289 -0.49 3.20 -15.76
CA ASP A 289 -0.04 2.43 -16.91
C ASP A 289 0.76 1.23 -16.37
N PRO A 290 0.25 -0.01 -16.46
CA PRO A 290 0.90 -1.18 -15.87
C PRO A 290 1.94 -1.83 -16.77
N ARG A 291 2.10 -1.40 -18.04
CA ARG A 291 2.91 -2.07 -19.07
C ARG A 291 4.36 -2.29 -18.66
N ARG A 292 4.94 -1.36 -17.90
CA ARG A 292 6.33 -1.52 -17.43
C ARG A 292 6.45 -2.63 -16.38
N ALA A 293 5.51 -2.74 -15.45
CA ALA A 293 5.48 -3.85 -14.50
C ALA A 293 5.28 -5.20 -15.19
N GLU A 294 4.38 -5.26 -16.19
CA GLU A 294 4.16 -6.47 -17.00
C GLU A 294 5.45 -6.90 -17.73
N SER A 295 6.17 -5.96 -18.36
CA SER A 295 7.38 -6.28 -19.11
C SER A 295 8.58 -6.61 -18.23
N LEU A 296 8.75 -5.91 -17.10
CA LEU A 296 9.93 -6.00 -16.25
C LEU A 296 9.82 -7.10 -15.21
N LEU A 297 8.64 -7.25 -14.60
CA LEU A 297 8.37 -8.18 -13.51
C LEU A 297 7.59 -9.43 -13.95
N HIS A 298 7.15 -9.49 -15.23
CA HIS A 298 6.23 -10.52 -15.74
C HIS A 298 4.98 -10.65 -14.86
N TRP A 299 4.53 -9.50 -14.31
CA TRP A 299 3.45 -9.41 -13.36
C TRP A 299 2.32 -8.52 -13.90
N LYS A 300 1.10 -8.89 -13.63
CA LYS A 300 -0.11 -8.10 -13.87
C LYS A 300 -1.12 -8.30 -12.73
N ALA A 301 -2.01 -7.32 -12.53
CA ALA A 301 -3.14 -7.49 -11.64
C ALA A 301 -4.16 -8.45 -12.29
N GLU A 302 -4.51 -9.53 -11.59
CA GLU A 302 -5.37 -10.60 -12.12
C GLU A 302 -6.77 -10.57 -11.54
N ARG A 303 -6.92 -10.07 -10.31
CA ARG A 303 -8.18 -10.12 -9.56
C ARG A 303 -9.12 -8.99 -9.95
N SER A 304 -10.39 -9.34 -10.16
CA SER A 304 -11.45 -8.41 -10.54
C SER A 304 -11.93 -7.56 -9.36
N LEU A 305 -12.71 -6.51 -9.65
CA LEU A 305 -13.38 -5.71 -8.63
C LEU A 305 -14.29 -6.55 -7.72
N GLU A 306 -15.01 -7.51 -8.30
CA GLU A 306 -15.87 -8.41 -7.52
C GLU A 306 -15.06 -9.26 -6.54
N GLN A 307 -13.87 -9.73 -6.93
CA GLN A 307 -12.99 -10.48 -6.03
C GLN A 307 -12.44 -9.58 -4.93
N ILE A 308 -12.04 -8.34 -5.25
CA ILE A 308 -11.61 -7.35 -4.27
C ILE A 308 -12.70 -7.13 -3.20
N VAL A 309 -13.91 -6.82 -3.62
CA VAL A 309 -15.03 -6.56 -2.69
C VAL A 309 -15.43 -7.84 -1.94
N SER A 310 -15.42 -9.00 -2.60
CA SER A 310 -15.79 -10.28 -1.96
C SER A 310 -14.81 -10.68 -0.85
N THR A 311 -13.50 -10.52 -1.06
CA THR A 311 -12.50 -10.83 -0.04
C THR A 311 -12.56 -9.84 1.12
N ALA A 312 -12.73 -8.53 0.85
CA ALA A 312 -12.94 -7.52 1.88
C ALA A 312 -14.21 -7.81 2.73
N TRP A 313 -15.30 -8.22 2.05
CA TRP A 313 -16.54 -8.61 2.73
C TRP A 313 -16.35 -9.82 3.65
N LYS A 314 -15.71 -10.88 3.15
CA LYS A 314 -15.39 -12.07 3.94
C LYS A 314 -14.57 -11.75 5.18
N TRP A 315 -13.56 -10.89 5.03
CA TRP A 315 -12.75 -10.41 6.14
C TRP A 315 -13.59 -9.68 7.17
N MET A 316 -14.41 -8.72 6.76
CA MET A 316 -15.25 -7.93 7.65
C MET A 316 -16.24 -8.81 8.42
N GLN A 317 -16.87 -9.79 7.76
CA GLN A 317 -17.77 -10.75 8.44
C GLN A 317 -17.07 -11.54 9.55
N ARG A 318 -15.82 -11.98 9.31
CA ARG A 318 -15.02 -12.67 10.33
C ARG A 318 -14.67 -11.79 11.52
N GLN A 319 -14.36 -10.48 11.25
CA GLN A 319 -14.10 -9.54 12.33
C GLN A 319 -15.32 -9.40 13.25
N GLN A 320 -16.50 -9.27 12.68
CA GLN A 320 -17.74 -9.17 13.47
C GLN A 320 -18.05 -10.43 14.26
N ALA A 321 -17.82 -11.60 13.67
CA ALA A 321 -18.02 -12.89 14.37
C ALA A 321 -17.04 -13.11 15.52
N SER A 322 -15.91 -12.41 15.53
CA SER A 322 -14.86 -12.52 16.56
C SER A 322 -15.09 -11.57 17.75
N VAL A 323 -16.04 -10.64 17.64
CA VAL A 323 -16.45 -9.76 18.76
C VAL A 323 -17.47 -10.52 19.59
N PRO A 324 -17.20 -10.87 20.87
CA PRO A 324 -18.19 -11.52 21.72
C PRO A 324 -19.45 -10.65 21.80
N CYS A 325 -20.63 -11.23 21.59
CA CYS A 325 -21.90 -10.58 21.96
C CYS A 325 -21.86 -10.33 23.48
N ASN A 326 -21.73 -9.07 23.88
CA ASN A 326 -21.92 -8.65 25.28
C ASN A 326 -23.41 -8.65 25.63
#